data_07bc23863c6955fdbcc4c3236531271e
#
_entry.id   07bc23863c6955fdbcc4c3236531271e
#
_cell.length_a   1.000
_cell.length_b   1.000
_cell.length_c   1.000
_cell.angle_alpha   90.00
_cell.angle_beta   90.00
_cell.angle_gamma   90.00
#
_symmetry.space_group_name_H-M   'P 1'
#
loop_
_entity.id
_entity.type
_entity.pdbx_description
1 polymer ?
#
loop_
_entity_poly.entity_id
_entity_poly.type
_entity_poly.pdbx_seq_one_letter_code
_entity_poly.pdbx_strand_id
1 'polypeptide(L)'
;MSNNYFLTVMSAFLLPSVALCQLGAPGGEWPTYGGDLGHTRYSALDQIDSSNFSELEVAWTFDAANFGPSPEYRYQSTPLMINGRVFTTAGSRRAVVSLDAKTGEILWMHSLDEGERGEYAPRQLSGRGLAYWVSEDGSEERVIYVTPGYRMMALDAVTGNPVASFGDNGIVDLKQDADQQIDLITGEIGLHSTPIVAKDVVIVGAAHRTGGNPKSRENVKGYVRGFNVHTGERLWIFHTIPLPGEYGNESWLNESSAYTGNTGVWAQISVDLDLETVYLPVEAATGDYYGAYRPGDNLFSESLVAVDLNTGERKWHYQLVHHGIWDHDIPCAPILADVVIDGQLRKIVAQPTKQAFLYVFDRVSGEPIWPIEERGVELGDVPGEWYSPTQPHPTKPPPYDRQGVSEEDLIDFTPELRAKGIEVASWHKMGPIFTPPVVSSIDGPLGTLMAPATGGGTNWPGGAYDPENNMVYVVSNSSVTSLAVVPPYPGQSDMAY
;
A
#
# COMPACT_ATOMS: atom_id res chain seq x y z
N MET A 1 37.00 -60.06 33.71
CA MET A 1 37.20 -58.68 33.30
C MET A 1 36.21 -58.38 32.20
N SER A 2 35.08 -57.73 32.56
CA SER A 2 33.97 -57.45 31.63
C SER A 2 33.97 -55.96 31.36
N ASN A 3 34.23 -55.55 30.11
CA ASN A 3 34.18 -54.15 29.67
C ASN A 3 32.76 -53.84 29.17
N ASN A 4 32.02 -53.05 29.91
CA ASN A 4 30.77 -52.43 29.48
C ASN A 4 31.07 -51.12 28.74
N TYR A 5 30.78 -51.06 27.45
CA TYR A 5 30.75 -49.85 26.66
C TYR A 5 29.34 -49.25 26.75
N PHE A 6 29.21 -48.06 27.39
CA PHE A 6 28.00 -47.25 27.34
C PHE A 6 28.01 -46.48 26.01
N LEU A 7 27.06 -46.79 25.15
CA LEU A 7 26.75 -45.98 23.97
C LEU A 7 25.83 -44.81 24.36
N THR A 8 26.36 -43.61 24.41
CA THR A 8 25.55 -42.38 24.58
C THR A 8 24.95 -42.02 23.23
N VAL A 9 23.64 -42.23 23.07
CA VAL A 9 22.89 -41.75 21.91
C VAL A 9 22.59 -40.26 22.13
N MET A 10 23.27 -39.42 21.39
CA MET A 10 23.03 -37.97 21.33
C MET A 10 21.84 -37.71 20.40
N SER A 11 20.64 -37.56 20.96
CA SER A 11 19.47 -37.12 20.19
C SER A 11 19.65 -35.66 19.81
N ALA A 12 19.97 -35.41 18.56
CA ALA A 12 19.91 -34.07 17.97
C ALA A 12 18.43 -33.66 17.88
N PHE A 13 18.00 -32.79 18.74
CA PHE A 13 16.73 -32.04 18.53
C PHE A 13 16.93 -31.11 17.33
N LEU A 14 16.35 -31.48 16.18
CA LEU A 14 16.09 -30.56 15.09
C LEU A 14 15.03 -29.59 15.60
N LEU A 15 15.46 -28.41 16.04
CA LEU A 15 14.56 -27.28 16.18
C LEU A 15 14.04 -26.95 14.77
N PRO A 16 12.73 -26.82 14.57
CA PRO A 16 12.22 -26.33 13.31
C PRO A 16 12.86 -24.95 13.06
N SER A 17 13.38 -24.74 11.85
CA SER A 17 13.80 -23.42 11.40
C SER A 17 12.57 -22.52 11.41
N VAL A 18 12.46 -21.67 12.42
CA VAL A 18 11.42 -20.65 12.49
C VAL A 18 11.71 -19.68 11.36
N ALA A 19 10.75 -19.50 10.47
CA ALA A 19 10.84 -18.54 9.38
C ALA A 19 11.10 -17.13 9.94
N LEU A 20 12.25 -16.55 9.58
CA LEU A 20 12.72 -15.28 10.12
C LEU A 20 11.95 -14.04 9.60
N CYS A 21 11.04 -14.21 8.64
CA CYS A 21 10.44 -13.08 7.93
C CYS A 21 9.25 -12.40 8.61
N GLN A 22 8.85 -12.82 9.82
CA GLN A 22 7.67 -12.31 10.54
C GLN A 22 7.91 -12.12 12.05
N LEU A 23 9.16 -12.05 12.45
CA LEU A 23 9.57 -11.88 13.85
C LEU A 23 10.05 -10.46 14.16
N GLY A 24 9.85 -9.54 13.23
CA GLY A 24 10.29 -8.16 13.36
C GLY A 24 11.68 -7.89 12.78
N ALA A 25 12.13 -6.68 13.00
CA ALA A 25 13.44 -6.20 12.53
C ALA A 25 14.57 -6.95 13.27
N PRO A 26 15.53 -7.53 12.54
CA PRO A 26 16.57 -8.36 13.13
C PRO A 26 17.68 -7.52 13.77
N GLY A 27 18.18 -7.96 14.93
CA GLY A 27 19.48 -7.53 15.47
C GLY A 27 19.65 -6.03 15.75
N GLY A 28 18.56 -5.26 15.88
CA GLY A 28 18.62 -3.81 16.06
C GLY A 28 18.72 -3.01 14.76
N GLU A 29 18.62 -3.66 13.63
CA GLU A 29 18.56 -3.04 12.30
C GLU A 29 17.10 -2.82 11.85
N TRP A 30 16.91 -2.08 10.75
CA TRP A 30 15.63 -1.83 10.11
C TRP A 30 15.79 -1.96 8.59
N PRO A 31 15.91 -3.19 8.05
CA PRO A 31 16.36 -3.41 6.67
C PRO A 31 15.28 -3.22 5.61
N THR A 32 14.00 -3.13 6.00
CA THR A 32 12.88 -2.90 5.08
C THR A 32 11.96 -1.81 5.64
N TYR A 33 11.07 -1.28 4.81
CA TYR A 33 10.08 -0.29 5.24
C TYR A 33 9.28 -0.73 6.47
N GLY A 34 8.89 -2.00 6.54
CA GLY A 34 8.10 -2.59 7.63
C GLY A 34 8.94 -3.21 8.76
N GLY A 35 10.26 -3.05 8.75
CA GLY A 35 11.19 -3.74 9.64
C GLY A 35 11.49 -5.17 9.16
N ASP A 36 10.48 -5.88 8.72
CA ASP A 36 10.56 -7.17 8.03
C ASP A 36 9.65 -7.20 6.78
N LEU A 37 9.73 -8.26 5.98
CA LEU A 37 8.93 -8.42 4.77
C LEU A 37 7.43 -8.70 5.05
N GLY A 38 7.09 -9.11 6.26
CA GLY A 38 5.71 -9.31 6.74
C GLY A 38 5.06 -8.04 7.27
N HIS A 39 5.78 -6.92 7.30
CA HIS A 39 5.33 -5.62 7.82
C HIS A 39 4.83 -5.67 9.25
N THR A 40 5.53 -6.42 10.12
CA THR A 40 5.21 -6.46 11.55
C THR A 40 5.47 -5.12 12.23
N ARG A 41 6.43 -4.33 11.75
CA ARG A 41 6.90 -3.07 12.37
C ARG A 41 7.28 -3.26 13.83
N TYR A 42 7.80 -4.42 14.14
CA TYR A 42 8.24 -4.81 15.44
C TYR A 42 9.76 -4.82 15.53
N SER A 43 10.30 -4.44 16.68
CA SER A 43 11.69 -4.60 17.04
C SER A 43 11.78 -5.15 18.45
N ALA A 44 12.59 -6.20 18.64
CA ALA A 44 12.82 -6.80 19.94
C ALA A 44 13.82 -6.03 20.82
N LEU A 45 14.17 -4.80 20.43
CA LEU A 45 15.06 -3.92 21.23
C LEU A 45 14.36 -3.48 22.51
N ASP A 46 15.02 -3.64 23.66
CA ASP A 46 14.50 -3.37 24.99
C ASP A 46 15.39 -2.41 25.82
N GLN A 47 16.40 -1.77 25.19
CA GLN A 47 17.33 -0.88 25.90
C GLN A 47 16.66 0.42 26.37
N ILE A 48 15.53 0.80 25.75
CA ILE A 48 14.77 2.01 26.11
C ILE A 48 13.43 1.55 26.71
N ASP A 49 13.19 1.93 27.97
CA ASP A 49 11.99 1.64 28.70
C ASP A 49 11.49 2.85 29.53
N SER A 50 10.44 2.65 30.33
CA SER A 50 9.87 3.72 31.15
C SER A 50 10.82 4.29 32.21
N SER A 51 11.91 3.59 32.55
CA SER A 51 12.90 4.04 33.55
C SER A 51 13.92 4.99 32.98
N ASN A 52 14.23 4.93 31.69
CA ASN A 52 15.27 5.71 31.05
C ASN A 52 14.79 6.60 29.87
N PHE A 53 13.54 6.48 29.47
CA PHE A 53 12.99 7.26 28.34
C PHE A 53 13.17 8.78 28.51
N SER A 54 13.06 9.28 29.74
CA SER A 54 13.24 10.72 30.04
C SER A 54 14.69 11.21 29.94
N GLU A 55 15.64 10.31 29.80
CA GLU A 55 17.09 10.60 29.71
C GLU A 55 17.55 10.68 28.24
N LEU A 56 16.65 10.40 27.28
CA LEU A 56 16.98 10.47 25.86
C LEU A 56 17.28 11.89 25.42
N GLU A 57 18.36 12.06 24.68
CA GLU A 57 18.78 13.31 24.04
C GLU A 57 18.85 13.14 22.52
N VAL A 58 18.62 14.22 21.77
CA VAL A 58 18.79 14.23 20.30
C VAL A 58 20.28 14.13 19.98
N ALA A 59 20.70 13.03 19.38
CA ALA A 59 22.09 12.82 18.98
C ALA A 59 22.49 13.69 17.77
N TRP A 60 21.62 13.73 16.76
CA TRP A 60 21.78 14.55 15.54
C TRP A 60 20.43 14.74 14.83
N THR A 61 20.39 15.67 13.90
CA THR A 61 19.22 15.97 13.06
C THR A 61 19.65 16.06 11.60
N PHE A 62 18.91 15.43 10.72
CA PHE A 62 19.05 15.56 9.27
C PHE A 62 17.91 16.41 8.70
N ASP A 63 18.26 17.49 7.99
CA ASP A 63 17.29 18.36 7.33
C ASP A 63 17.13 17.93 5.85
N ALA A 64 15.98 17.36 5.52
CA ALA A 64 15.62 16.89 4.17
C ALA A 64 15.03 17.98 3.26
N ALA A 65 14.82 19.22 3.75
CA ALA A 65 14.02 20.21 3.07
C ALA A 65 14.61 20.68 1.72
N ASN A 66 15.95 20.78 1.63
CA ASN A 66 16.62 21.48 0.53
C ASN A 66 17.29 20.57 -0.50
N PHE A 67 16.79 19.34 -0.69
CA PHE A 67 17.32 18.39 -1.67
C PHE A 67 16.47 18.40 -2.98
N GLY A 68 16.57 19.48 -3.75
CA GLY A 68 15.89 19.62 -5.03
C GLY A 68 15.53 21.08 -5.35
N PRO A 69 14.84 21.33 -6.49
CA PRO A 69 14.56 22.70 -6.96
C PRO A 69 13.49 23.43 -6.12
N SER A 70 12.70 22.70 -5.34
CA SER A 70 11.73 23.24 -4.38
C SER A 70 11.88 22.59 -3.02
N PRO A 71 11.52 23.29 -1.93
CA PRO A 71 11.59 22.69 -0.60
C PRO A 71 10.68 21.45 -0.47
N GLU A 72 11.16 20.45 0.27
CA GLU A 72 10.33 19.34 0.74
C GLU A 72 9.38 19.85 1.84
N TYR A 73 8.10 19.74 1.63
CA TYR A 73 7.07 20.17 2.59
C TYR A 73 6.23 19.00 3.14
N ARG A 74 6.52 17.78 2.69
CA ARG A 74 5.74 16.58 3.06
C ARG A 74 6.65 15.36 3.13
N TYR A 75 7.59 15.39 4.06
CA TYR A 75 8.52 14.27 4.28
C TYR A 75 7.78 13.04 4.82
N GLN A 76 7.83 11.93 4.09
CA GLN A 76 7.15 10.68 4.42
C GLN A 76 8.10 9.46 4.38
N SER A 77 9.38 9.68 4.15
CA SER A 77 10.36 8.60 4.04
C SER A 77 10.51 7.85 5.37
N THR A 78 10.50 6.53 5.31
CA THR A 78 10.94 5.66 6.41
C THR A 78 12.39 5.31 6.18
N PRO A 79 13.32 5.78 7.02
CA PRO A 79 14.74 5.45 6.90
C PRO A 79 14.99 3.97 7.14
N LEU A 80 15.94 3.38 6.41
CA LEU A 80 16.47 2.05 6.71
C LEU A 80 17.74 2.20 7.54
N MET A 81 17.96 1.30 8.50
CA MET A 81 19.17 1.22 9.32
C MET A 81 19.83 -0.14 9.08
N ILE A 82 21.04 -0.13 8.48
CA ILE A 82 21.73 -1.35 8.07
C ILE A 82 23.24 -1.13 8.19
N ASN A 83 23.92 -2.03 8.89
CA ASN A 83 25.39 -2.02 9.03
C ASN A 83 25.95 -0.65 9.44
N GLY A 84 25.31 0.03 10.41
CA GLY A 84 25.76 1.34 10.91
C GLY A 84 25.49 2.51 9.94
N ARG A 85 24.73 2.31 8.89
CA ARG A 85 24.34 3.34 7.92
C ARG A 85 22.82 3.53 7.94
N VAL A 86 22.40 4.78 7.84
CA VAL A 86 20.98 5.14 7.65
C VAL A 86 20.78 5.56 6.20
N PHE A 87 19.87 4.88 5.50
CA PHE A 87 19.49 5.21 4.13
C PHE A 87 18.12 5.85 4.11
N THR A 88 17.98 6.97 3.41
CA THR A 88 16.71 7.67 3.27
C THR A 88 16.58 8.34 1.92
N THR A 89 15.35 8.71 1.55
CA THR A 89 15.06 9.57 0.41
C THR A 89 14.71 10.97 0.89
N ALA A 90 15.10 12.01 0.13
CA ALA A 90 14.96 13.40 0.55
C ALA A 90 14.68 14.34 -0.62
N GLY A 91 13.91 15.39 -0.34
CA GLY A 91 13.67 16.51 -1.25
C GLY A 91 12.79 16.21 -2.46
N SER A 92 12.52 17.25 -3.24
CA SER A 92 11.56 17.20 -4.35
C SER A 92 11.99 16.32 -5.54
N ARG A 93 13.30 16.04 -5.66
CA ARG A 93 13.86 15.10 -6.66
C ARG A 93 14.00 13.68 -6.16
N ARG A 94 13.61 13.40 -4.92
CA ARG A 94 13.79 12.10 -4.27
C ARG A 94 15.25 11.64 -4.29
N ALA A 95 16.15 12.53 -3.82
CA ALA A 95 17.55 12.17 -3.66
C ALA A 95 17.69 11.03 -2.65
N VAL A 96 18.57 10.07 -2.93
CA VAL A 96 18.96 9.03 -1.98
C VAL A 96 20.14 9.51 -1.17
N VAL A 97 20.07 9.36 0.15
CA VAL A 97 21.11 9.81 1.08
C VAL A 97 21.50 8.64 1.98
N SER A 98 22.82 8.43 2.14
CA SER A 98 23.40 7.55 3.15
C SER A 98 24.06 8.38 4.22
N LEU A 99 23.71 8.10 5.48
CA LEU A 99 24.23 8.78 6.67
C LEU A 99 24.97 7.77 7.56
N ASP A 100 26.00 8.21 8.24
CA ASP A 100 26.53 7.48 9.39
C ASP A 100 25.50 7.47 10.52
N ALA A 101 25.10 6.29 10.97
CA ALA A 101 24.00 6.16 11.94
C ALA A 101 24.35 6.77 13.32
N LYS A 102 25.63 6.87 13.68
CA LYS A 102 26.07 7.39 14.97
C LYS A 102 26.17 8.91 14.96
N THR A 103 26.63 9.50 13.86
CA THR A 103 26.98 10.93 13.79
C THR A 103 26.01 11.76 12.97
N GLY A 104 25.21 11.13 12.09
CA GLY A 104 24.35 11.82 11.12
C GLY A 104 25.12 12.44 9.94
N GLU A 105 26.43 12.18 9.83
CA GLU A 105 27.25 12.68 8.72
C GLU A 105 26.83 12.04 7.40
N ILE A 106 26.71 12.86 6.34
CA ILE A 106 26.39 12.35 4.99
C ILE A 106 27.61 11.62 4.44
N LEU A 107 27.48 10.32 4.23
CA LEU A 107 28.50 9.48 3.61
C LEU A 107 28.51 9.64 2.10
N TRP A 108 27.33 9.63 1.48
CA TRP A 108 27.13 9.91 0.06
C TRP A 108 25.68 10.33 -0.22
N MET A 109 25.48 10.95 -1.37
CA MET A 109 24.18 11.35 -1.88
C MET A 109 24.11 11.10 -3.38
N HIS A 110 22.97 10.60 -3.85
CA HIS A 110 22.65 10.47 -5.28
C HIS A 110 21.36 11.20 -5.60
N SER A 111 21.32 11.95 -6.70
CA SER A 111 20.11 12.63 -7.17
C SER A 111 20.09 12.65 -8.69
N LEU A 112 18.93 12.31 -9.27
CA LEU A 112 18.70 12.35 -10.70
C LEU A 112 17.81 13.55 -11.05
N ASP A 113 18.28 14.37 -12.02
CA ASP A 113 17.45 15.39 -12.65
C ASP A 113 16.71 14.77 -13.85
N GLU A 114 15.40 14.65 -13.75
CA GLU A 114 14.57 14.04 -14.78
C GLU A 114 13.93 15.07 -15.73
N GLY A 115 14.23 16.38 -15.53
CA GLY A 115 13.68 17.48 -16.34
C GLY A 115 12.15 17.44 -16.37
N GLU A 116 11.56 17.73 -17.53
CA GLU A 116 10.11 17.76 -17.73
C GLU A 116 9.40 16.49 -17.25
N ARG A 117 10.01 15.30 -17.39
CA ARG A 117 9.43 14.05 -16.93
C ARG A 117 9.20 14.05 -15.42
N GLY A 118 10.14 14.60 -14.64
CA GLY A 118 9.99 14.78 -13.20
C GLY A 118 8.91 15.82 -12.84
N GLU A 119 8.78 16.87 -13.63
CA GLU A 119 7.76 17.92 -13.43
C GLU A 119 6.34 17.41 -13.68
N TYR A 120 6.14 16.57 -14.71
CA TYR A 120 4.85 15.93 -14.99
C TYR A 120 4.51 14.75 -14.06
N ALA A 121 5.47 14.28 -13.27
CA ALA A 121 5.27 13.11 -12.40
C ALA A 121 4.08 13.28 -11.44
N PRO A 122 3.19 12.29 -11.33
CA PRO A 122 2.04 12.36 -10.44
C PRO A 122 2.43 12.27 -8.96
N ARG A 123 3.60 11.69 -8.65
CA ARG A 123 4.09 11.43 -7.29
C ARG A 123 5.51 11.95 -7.11
N GLN A 124 5.59 13.25 -6.82
CA GLN A 124 6.84 13.96 -6.54
C GLN A 124 7.27 13.83 -5.07
N LEU A 125 8.29 14.60 -4.66
CA LEU A 125 8.86 14.68 -3.33
C LEU A 125 9.63 13.41 -2.93
N SER A 126 10.07 13.35 -1.66
CA SER A 126 10.88 12.26 -1.11
C SER A 126 10.28 10.86 -1.28
N GLY A 127 8.96 10.77 -1.40
CA GLY A 127 8.30 9.47 -1.36
C GLY A 127 8.38 8.83 0.02
N ARG A 128 8.30 7.49 0.09
CA ARG A 128 8.28 6.76 1.36
C ARG A 128 9.56 6.01 1.68
N GLY A 129 10.59 6.13 0.86
CA GLY A 129 11.90 5.52 1.08
C GLY A 129 12.37 4.66 -0.09
N LEU A 130 13.17 3.67 0.23
CA LEU A 130 13.87 2.80 -0.70
C LEU A 130 13.89 1.35 -0.18
N ALA A 131 14.35 0.41 -1.02
CA ALA A 131 14.63 -0.97 -0.63
C ALA A 131 16.12 -1.21 -0.55
N TYR A 132 16.50 -2.23 0.19
CA TYR A 132 17.88 -2.71 0.32
C TYR A 132 17.96 -4.18 -0.08
N TRP A 133 19.04 -4.54 -0.72
CA TRP A 133 19.39 -5.89 -1.09
C TRP A 133 20.87 -6.17 -0.82
N VAL A 134 21.17 -7.38 -0.42
CA VAL A 134 22.54 -7.90 -0.25
C VAL A 134 22.64 -9.27 -0.86
N SER A 135 23.75 -9.54 -1.55
CA SER A 135 24.05 -10.86 -2.09
C SER A 135 24.23 -11.90 -0.98
N GLU A 136 23.99 -13.17 -1.30
CA GLU A 136 24.08 -14.26 -0.32
C GLU A 136 25.46 -14.37 0.35
N ASP A 137 26.53 -14.04 -0.38
CA ASP A 137 27.91 -14.01 0.14
C ASP A 137 28.31 -12.67 0.80
N GLY A 138 27.42 -11.68 0.79
CA GLY A 138 27.66 -10.36 1.35
C GLY A 138 28.62 -9.49 0.55
N SER A 139 29.00 -9.89 -0.66
CA SER A 139 29.99 -9.16 -1.47
C SER A 139 29.40 -7.96 -2.22
N GLU A 140 28.09 -7.95 -2.47
CA GLU A 140 27.36 -6.87 -3.13
C GLU A 140 26.23 -6.38 -2.25
N GLU A 141 26.10 -5.07 -2.14
CA GLU A 141 24.98 -4.42 -1.44
C GLU A 141 24.38 -3.35 -2.36
N ARG A 142 23.06 -3.31 -2.47
CA ARG A 142 22.33 -2.35 -3.31
C ARG A 142 21.24 -1.64 -2.56
N VAL A 143 21.05 -0.35 -2.82
CA VAL A 143 19.82 0.36 -2.51
C VAL A 143 19.05 0.60 -3.80
N ILE A 144 17.75 0.33 -3.77
CA ILE A 144 16.88 0.37 -4.95
C ILE A 144 15.72 1.30 -4.64
N TYR A 145 15.45 2.24 -5.54
CA TYR A 145 14.34 3.18 -5.38
C TYR A 145 13.69 3.52 -6.71
N VAL A 146 12.49 4.07 -6.66
CA VAL A 146 11.77 4.56 -7.85
C VAL A 146 11.77 6.09 -7.81
N THR A 147 12.26 6.70 -8.89
CA THR A 147 12.30 8.17 -9.04
C THR A 147 10.90 8.76 -9.22
N PRO A 148 10.69 10.08 -9.03
CA PRO A 148 9.42 10.75 -9.36
C PRO A 148 8.93 10.44 -10.76
N GLY A 149 9.80 10.46 -11.78
CA GLY A 149 9.48 10.18 -13.19
C GLY A 149 9.29 8.70 -13.53
N TYR A 150 9.17 7.83 -12.51
CA TYR A 150 8.92 6.40 -12.68
C TYR A 150 10.06 5.68 -13.39
N ARG A 151 11.29 5.86 -12.90
CA ARG A 151 12.46 5.04 -13.21
C ARG A 151 12.88 4.28 -11.96
N MET A 152 13.20 3.01 -12.09
CA MET A 152 13.81 2.23 -11.00
C MET A 152 15.32 2.32 -11.13
N MET A 153 15.98 2.68 -10.03
CA MET A 153 17.43 2.79 -9.96
C MET A 153 18.00 1.83 -8.93
N ALA A 154 19.13 1.21 -9.27
CA ALA A 154 19.97 0.47 -8.34
C ALA A 154 21.29 1.20 -8.13
N LEU A 155 21.60 1.50 -6.87
CA LEU A 155 22.86 2.14 -6.45
C LEU A 155 23.65 1.16 -5.58
N ASP A 156 24.95 1.14 -5.74
CA ASP A 156 25.85 0.50 -4.79
C ASP A 156 25.68 1.14 -3.40
N ALA A 157 25.36 0.35 -2.40
CA ALA A 157 25.00 0.86 -1.07
C ALA A 157 26.19 1.47 -0.30
N VAL A 158 27.41 1.13 -0.70
CA VAL A 158 28.64 1.65 -0.07
C VAL A 158 29.03 3.00 -0.65
N THR A 159 28.91 3.15 -1.97
CA THR A 159 29.45 4.31 -2.71
C THR A 159 28.40 5.27 -3.24
N GLY A 160 27.12 4.85 -3.36
CA GLY A 160 26.05 5.63 -3.97
C GLY A 160 26.10 5.70 -5.51
N ASN A 161 27.03 4.99 -6.14
CA ASN A 161 27.16 4.96 -7.58
C ASN A 161 26.11 4.05 -8.22
N PRO A 162 25.57 4.41 -9.41
CA PRO A 162 24.69 3.51 -10.16
C PRO A 162 25.39 2.17 -10.48
N VAL A 163 24.66 1.06 -10.30
CA VAL A 163 25.15 -0.29 -10.60
C VAL A 163 25.07 -0.53 -12.10
N ALA A 164 26.19 -0.49 -12.81
CA ALA A 164 26.27 -0.51 -14.27
C ALA A 164 25.62 -1.74 -14.91
N SER A 165 25.57 -2.90 -14.20
CA SER A 165 24.94 -4.13 -14.69
C SER A 165 23.41 -4.13 -14.59
N PHE A 166 22.80 -3.14 -13.93
CA PHE A 166 21.36 -3.05 -13.72
C PHE A 166 20.74 -2.13 -14.78
N GLY A 167 19.89 -2.69 -15.65
CA GLY A 167 19.24 -1.96 -16.73
C GLY A 167 20.24 -1.22 -17.64
N ASP A 168 19.92 0.01 -17.97
CA ASP A 168 20.86 0.90 -18.68
C ASP A 168 21.64 1.74 -17.65
N ASN A 169 22.87 1.29 -17.34
CA ASN A 169 23.78 1.97 -16.40
C ASN A 169 23.15 2.31 -15.04
N GLY A 170 22.45 1.36 -14.44
CA GLY A 170 21.80 1.50 -13.13
C GLY A 170 20.34 1.93 -13.17
N ILE A 171 19.73 2.01 -14.36
CA ILE A 171 18.39 2.54 -14.56
C ILE A 171 17.52 1.57 -15.37
N VAL A 172 16.31 1.31 -14.88
CA VAL A 172 15.22 0.67 -15.63
C VAL A 172 14.10 1.67 -15.83
N ASP A 173 13.71 1.93 -17.07
CA ASP A 173 12.58 2.81 -17.39
C ASP A 173 11.26 2.07 -17.23
N LEU A 174 10.55 2.34 -16.12
CA LEU A 174 9.29 1.67 -15.79
C LEU A 174 8.09 2.11 -16.66
N LYS A 175 8.21 3.16 -17.48
CA LYS A 175 7.19 3.50 -18.50
C LYS A 175 7.34 2.64 -19.77
N GLN A 176 8.41 1.86 -19.88
CA GLN A 176 8.62 0.89 -20.94
C GLN A 176 8.34 -0.53 -20.46
N ASP A 177 8.17 -1.45 -21.39
CA ASP A 177 7.92 -2.87 -21.11
C ASP A 177 6.80 -3.09 -20.07
N ALA A 178 5.66 -2.39 -20.26
CA ALA A 178 4.54 -2.35 -19.32
C ALA A 178 3.24 -2.96 -19.90
N ASP A 179 3.32 -3.73 -20.98
CA ASP A 179 2.21 -4.33 -21.73
C ASP A 179 1.10 -3.31 -22.09
N GLN A 180 1.46 -2.05 -22.14
CA GLN A 180 0.66 -0.91 -22.57
C GLN A 180 1.58 0.22 -23.05
N GLN A 181 1.03 1.13 -23.84
CA GLN A 181 1.78 2.32 -24.27
C GLN A 181 1.63 3.43 -23.26
N ILE A 182 2.75 3.99 -22.80
CA ILE A 182 2.80 5.09 -21.85
C ILE A 182 3.69 6.19 -22.45
N ASP A 183 3.19 7.43 -22.53
CA ASP A 183 4.02 8.55 -22.92
C ASP A 183 5.16 8.74 -21.91
N LEU A 184 6.40 8.79 -22.42
CA LEU A 184 7.59 8.78 -21.55
C LEU A 184 7.73 10.05 -20.70
N ILE A 185 7.17 11.17 -21.13
CA ILE A 185 7.24 12.46 -20.42
C ILE A 185 5.96 12.68 -19.62
N THR A 186 4.80 12.71 -20.30
CA THR A 186 3.53 13.15 -19.74
C THR A 186 2.64 12.04 -19.21
N GLY A 187 2.97 10.77 -19.48
CA GLY A 187 2.18 9.60 -19.03
C GLY A 187 2.00 9.60 -17.51
N GLU A 188 0.74 9.56 -17.09
CA GLU A 188 0.34 9.77 -15.71
C GLU A 188 0.46 8.47 -14.88
N ILE A 189 1.69 8.08 -14.60
CA ILE A 189 2.04 6.96 -13.72
C ILE A 189 3.32 7.29 -12.94
N GLY A 190 3.40 6.85 -11.70
CA GLY A 190 4.55 7.02 -10.82
C GLY A 190 4.50 6.03 -9.66
N LEU A 191 5.30 6.26 -8.66
CA LEU A 191 5.27 5.51 -7.41
C LEU A 191 5.81 6.39 -6.28
N HIS A 192 5.21 6.31 -5.10
CA HIS A 192 5.75 6.95 -3.89
C HIS A 192 5.94 5.96 -2.74
N SER A 193 5.40 4.74 -2.80
CA SER A 193 5.81 3.64 -1.93
C SER A 193 7.21 3.13 -2.29
N THR A 194 7.80 2.36 -1.41
CA THR A 194 9.08 1.72 -1.71
C THR A 194 8.86 0.52 -2.63
N PRO A 195 9.77 0.21 -3.56
CA PRO A 195 9.85 -1.14 -4.08
C PRO A 195 10.11 -2.11 -2.92
N ILE A 196 9.80 -3.38 -3.09
CA ILE A 196 10.18 -4.40 -2.11
C ILE A 196 11.11 -5.41 -2.78
N VAL A 197 12.12 -5.86 -2.05
CA VAL A 197 13.05 -6.88 -2.53
C VAL A 197 12.88 -8.14 -1.68
N ALA A 198 12.68 -9.26 -2.38
CA ALA A 198 12.57 -10.57 -1.76
C ALA A 198 13.40 -11.57 -2.56
N LYS A 199 14.39 -12.20 -1.93
CA LYS A 199 15.44 -12.97 -2.63
C LYS A 199 16.05 -12.09 -3.73
N ASP A 200 16.03 -12.53 -4.97
CA ASP A 200 16.58 -11.81 -6.12
C ASP A 200 15.49 -11.12 -6.99
N VAL A 201 14.31 -10.92 -6.43
CA VAL A 201 13.20 -10.27 -7.13
C VAL A 201 12.89 -8.90 -6.52
N VAL A 202 12.91 -7.85 -7.35
CA VAL A 202 12.43 -6.51 -7.01
C VAL A 202 10.99 -6.38 -7.49
N ILE A 203 10.04 -6.10 -6.59
CA ILE A 203 8.63 -5.94 -6.93
C ILE A 203 8.27 -4.47 -6.89
N VAL A 204 7.65 -3.99 -7.97
CA VAL A 204 7.29 -2.58 -8.14
C VAL A 204 5.80 -2.46 -8.47
N GLY A 205 5.09 -1.68 -7.66
CA GLY A 205 3.72 -1.26 -7.93
C GLY A 205 3.64 0.02 -8.75
N ALA A 206 2.49 0.66 -8.71
CA ALA A 206 2.24 1.93 -9.38
C ALA A 206 1.30 2.81 -8.57
N ALA A 207 1.39 4.12 -8.79
CA ALA A 207 0.51 5.12 -8.21
C ALA A 207 0.18 6.20 -9.25
N HIS A 208 -1.04 6.69 -9.21
CA HIS A 208 -1.56 7.72 -10.10
C HIS A 208 -1.83 9.03 -9.33
N ARG A 209 -2.32 10.07 -9.98
CA ARG A 209 -2.88 11.21 -9.25
C ARG A 209 -4.09 10.74 -8.47
N THR A 210 -4.42 11.48 -7.40
CA THR A 210 -5.69 11.24 -6.70
C THR A 210 -6.84 11.35 -7.68
N GLY A 211 -7.68 10.30 -7.74
CA GLY A 211 -8.67 10.10 -8.80
C GLY A 211 -10.01 10.79 -8.60
N GLY A 212 -10.12 11.73 -7.64
CA GLY A 212 -11.37 12.46 -7.39
C GLY A 212 -11.81 13.41 -8.50
N ASN A 213 -10.91 13.78 -9.43
CA ASN A 213 -11.20 14.64 -10.57
C ASN A 213 -10.47 14.13 -11.83
N PRO A 214 -10.82 12.97 -12.36
CA PRO A 214 -10.14 12.40 -13.51
C PRO A 214 -10.39 13.25 -14.77
N LYS A 215 -9.33 13.49 -15.53
CA LYS A 215 -9.43 14.24 -16.79
C LYS A 215 -10.09 13.44 -17.90
N SER A 216 -10.03 12.13 -17.80
CA SER A 216 -10.56 11.20 -18.78
C SER A 216 -10.96 9.89 -18.08
N ARG A 217 -11.94 9.21 -18.70
CA ARG A 217 -12.23 7.80 -18.39
C ARG A 217 -11.09 6.87 -18.81
N GLU A 218 -10.24 7.32 -19.73
CA GLU A 218 -9.04 6.60 -20.14
C GLU A 218 -7.87 7.00 -19.27
N ASN A 219 -7.15 6.01 -18.73
CA ASN A 219 -5.94 6.24 -17.94
C ASN A 219 -4.96 5.07 -18.07
N VAL A 220 -3.72 5.31 -17.66
CA VAL A 220 -2.67 4.29 -17.57
C VAL A 220 -3.04 3.27 -16.49
N LYS A 221 -2.83 1.99 -16.80
CA LYS A 221 -3.06 0.88 -15.86
C LYS A 221 -1.89 0.70 -14.91
N GLY A 222 -2.18 0.42 -13.65
CA GLY A 222 -1.18 0.34 -12.58
C GLY A 222 -0.63 -1.07 -12.33
N TYR A 223 -0.30 -1.80 -13.38
CA TYR A 223 0.22 -3.16 -13.29
C TYR A 223 1.39 -3.32 -12.32
N VAL A 224 1.47 -4.47 -11.65
CA VAL A 224 2.57 -4.83 -10.75
C VAL A 224 3.57 -5.70 -11.48
N ARG A 225 4.86 -5.43 -11.29
CA ARG A 225 5.92 -6.13 -12.01
C ARG A 225 7.03 -6.60 -11.07
N GLY A 226 7.57 -7.79 -11.36
CA GLY A 226 8.77 -8.32 -10.75
C GLY A 226 9.96 -8.19 -11.68
N PHE A 227 11.11 -7.81 -11.14
CA PHE A 227 12.36 -7.62 -11.88
C PHE A 227 13.50 -8.37 -11.23
N ASN A 228 14.46 -8.83 -12.02
CA ASN A 228 15.69 -9.41 -11.52
C ASN A 228 16.54 -8.33 -10.84
N VAL A 229 16.95 -8.56 -9.58
CA VAL A 229 17.72 -7.59 -8.80
C VAL A 229 19.12 -7.33 -9.36
N HIS A 230 19.71 -8.28 -10.09
CA HIS A 230 21.06 -8.16 -10.65
C HIS A 230 21.06 -7.38 -11.98
N THR A 231 20.06 -7.67 -12.84
CA THR A 231 20.04 -7.18 -14.24
C THR A 231 19.00 -6.11 -14.49
N GLY A 232 17.95 -6.00 -13.66
CA GLY A 232 16.82 -5.12 -13.92
C GLY A 232 15.86 -5.63 -15.00
N GLU A 233 16.06 -6.83 -15.53
CA GLU A 233 15.14 -7.45 -16.50
C GLU A 233 13.80 -7.79 -15.84
N ARG A 234 12.69 -7.53 -16.54
CA ARG A 234 11.35 -7.92 -16.08
C ARG A 234 11.22 -9.44 -16.09
N LEU A 235 10.93 -10.01 -14.93
CA LEU A 235 10.66 -11.44 -14.76
C LEU A 235 9.19 -11.77 -15.05
N TRP A 236 8.29 -10.92 -14.56
CA TRP A 236 6.85 -11.09 -14.70
C TRP A 236 6.09 -9.76 -14.61
N ILE A 237 4.83 -9.80 -15.04
CA ILE A 237 3.85 -8.73 -14.85
C ILE A 237 2.53 -9.33 -14.40
N PHE A 238 1.86 -8.71 -13.44
CA PHE A 238 0.51 -9.02 -13.01
C PHE A 238 -0.44 -7.92 -13.48
N HIS A 239 -1.41 -8.27 -14.31
CA HIS A 239 -2.40 -7.36 -14.85
C HIS A 239 -3.51 -7.14 -13.82
N THR A 240 -3.44 -6.05 -13.07
CA THR A 240 -4.46 -5.65 -12.08
C THR A 240 -5.79 -5.28 -12.72
N ILE A 241 -5.80 -4.85 -13.97
CA ILE A 241 -6.93 -4.86 -14.90
C ILE A 241 -6.65 -5.96 -15.91
N PRO A 242 -7.36 -7.10 -15.84
CA PRO A 242 -7.07 -8.25 -16.69
C PRO A 242 -7.25 -7.94 -18.19
N LEU A 243 -6.35 -8.48 -19.00
CA LEU A 243 -6.47 -8.42 -20.46
C LEU A 243 -7.59 -9.33 -20.96
N PRO A 244 -8.09 -9.11 -22.18
CA PRO A 244 -9.11 -10.00 -22.77
C PRO A 244 -8.65 -11.46 -22.78
N GLY A 245 -9.45 -12.33 -22.17
CA GLY A 245 -9.18 -13.76 -22.02
C GLY A 245 -8.46 -14.14 -20.70
N GLU A 246 -7.99 -13.19 -19.92
CA GLU A 246 -7.49 -13.44 -18.57
C GLU A 246 -8.64 -13.52 -17.57
N TYR A 247 -8.42 -14.25 -16.48
CA TYR A 247 -9.37 -14.38 -15.38
C TYR A 247 -9.70 -13.01 -14.77
N GLY A 248 -11.00 -12.73 -14.59
CA GLY A 248 -11.49 -11.47 -14.01
C GLY A 248 -11.83 -10.40 -15.06
N ASN A 249 -11.44 -10.57 -16.34
CA ASN A 249 -11.79 -9.62 -17.40
C ASN A 249 -13.31 -9.54 -17.60
N GLU A 250 -14.04 -10.64 -17.37
CA GLU A 250 -15.50 -10.72 -17.45
C GLU A 250 -16.23 -9.82 -16.43
N SER A 251 -15.56 -9.39 -15.36
CA SER A 251 -16.10 -8.45 -14.37
C SER A 251 -16.09 -6.98 -14.84
N TRP A 252 -15.50 -6.71 -16.00
CA TRP A 252 -15.45 -5.40 -16.66
C TRP A 252 -16.43 -5.40 -17.82
N LEU A 253 -17.65 -4.99 -17.56
CA LEU A 253 -18.70 -5.00 -18.58
C LEU A 253 -18.45 -3.92 -19.65
N ASN A 254 -19.06 -4.12 -20.83
CA ASN A 254 -18.97 -3.20 -21.96
C ASN A 254 -17.51 -2.91 -22.41
N GLU A 255 -16.64 -3.93 -22.30
CA GLU A 255 -15.21 -3.81 -22.67
C GLU A 255 -14.46 -2.68 -21.95
N SER A 256 -14.95 -2.28 -20.77
CA SER A 256 -14.38 -1.13 -20.02
C SER A 256 -12.95 -1.36 -19.56
N SER A 257 -12.48 -2.60 -19.43
CA SER A 257 -11.07 -2.94 -19.16
C SER A 257 -10.11 -2.41 -20.23
N ALA A 258 -10.59 -2.14 -21.45
CA ALA A 258 -9.74 -1.69 -22.55
C ALA A 258 -9.15 -0.29 -22.28
N TYR A 259 -9.93 0.62 -21.70
CA TYR A 259 -9.53 2.02 -21.50
C TYR A 259 -9.38 2.44 -20.04
N THR A 260 -10.06 1.80 -19.09
CA THR A 260 -9.95 2.15 -17.68
C THR A 260 -8.53 1.91 -17.18
N GLY A 261 -8.06 2.78 -16.31
CA GLY A 261 -6.73 2.71 -15.70
C GLY A 261 -6.78 2.72 -14.17
N ASN A 262 -5.72 3.21 -13.54
CA ASN A 262 -5.41 3.08 -12.12
C ASN A 262 -5.29 1.58 -11.72
N THR A 263 -5.91 1.15 -10.65
CA THR A 263 -5.76 -0.20 -10.08
C THR A 263 -4.30 -0.55 -9.79
N GLY A 264 -3.50 0.43 -9.45
CA GLY A 264 -2.11 0.22 -9.06
C GLY A 264 -1.99 -0.31 -7.63
N VAL A 265 -0.76 -0.59 -7.23
CA VAL A 265 -0.39 -0.83 -5.85
C VAL A 265 0.48 0.32 -5.38
N TRP A 266 -0.13 1.35 -4.84
CA TRP A 266 0.56 2.52 -4.27
C TRP A 266 0.85 2.35 -2.77
N ALA A 267 0.25 1.34 -2.16
CA ALA A 267 0.55 0.89 -0.82
C ALA A 267 1.87 0.11 -0.76
N GLN A 268 2.32 -0.22 0.43
CA GLN A 268 3.45 -1.13 0.61
C GLN A 268 3.00 -2.58 0.38
N ILE A 269 3.91 -3.39 -0.14
CA ILE A 269 3.70 -4.79 -0.49
C ILE A 269 4.33 -5.67 0.59
N SER A 270 3.69 -6.78 0.96
CA SER A 270 4.24 -7.77 1.89
C SER A 270 4.61 -9.06 1.17
N VAL A 271 5.62 -9.76 1.68
CA VAL A 271 6.11 -11.01 1.10
C VAL A 271 6.33 -12.07 2.18
N ASP A 272 5.86 -13.27 1.91
CA ASP A 272 6.20 -14.49 2.65
C ASP A 272 7.25 -15.27 1.87
N LEU A 273 8.47 -15.34 2.41
CA LEU A 273 9.59 -16.02 1.74
C LEU A 273 9.45 -17.54 1.75
N ASP A 274 8.81 -18.11 2.77
CA ASP A 274 8.62 -19.57 2.88
C ASP A 274 7.57 -20.06 1.88
N LEU A 275 6.51 -19.28 1.71
CA LEU A 275 5.44 -19.57 0.76
C LEU A 275 5.75 -19.03 -0.65
N GLU A 276 6.84 -18.28 -0.81
CA GLU A 276 7.17 -17.57 -2.04
C GLU A 276 5.95 -16.81 -2.59
N THR A 277 5.32 -16.03 -1.70
CA THR A 277 4.05 -15.36 -2.00
C THR A 277 4.13 -13.87 -1.71
N VAL A 278 3.69 -13.08 -2.69
CA VAL A 278 3.59 -11.62 -2.63
C VAL A 278 2.14 -11.23 -2.44
N TYR A 279 1.85 -10.36 -1.49
CA TYR A 279 0.49 -9.87 -1.20
C TYR A 279 0.34 -8.43 -1.66
N LEU A 280 -0.55 -8.22 -2.61
CA LEU A 280 -0.75 -6.97 -3.34
C LEU A 280 -2.05 -6.29 -2.88
N PRO A 281 -1.98 -5.15 -2.15
CA PRO A 281 -3.14 -4.34 -1.82
C PRO A 281 -3.46 -3.38 -2.99
N VAL A 282 -4.41 -3.76 -3.84
CA VAL A 282 -4.74 -3.05 -5.08
C VAL A 282 -5.69 -1.88 -4.83
N GLU A 283 -5.41 -0.72 -5.45
CA GLU A 283 -6.23 0.49 -5.35
C GLU A 283 -7.51 0.43 -6.21
N ALA A 284 -8.39 1.43 -6.07
CA ALA A 284 -9.56 1.67 -6.90
C ALA A 284 -9.19 1.89 -8.37
N ALA A 285 -10.15 1.64 -9.27
CA ALA A 285 -10.04 1.97 -10.68
C ALA A 285 -10.31 3.46 -10.94
N THR A 286 -9.93 3.98 -12.12
CA THR A 286 -10.15 5.38 -12.53
C THR A 286 -11.60 5.81 -12.29
N GLY A 287 -11.74 6.95 -11.63
CA GLY A 287 -13.02 7.50 -11.18
C GLY A 287 -13.36 7.01 -9.76
N ASP A 288 -12.69 7.59 -8.74
CA ASP A 288 -12.85 7.18 -7.33
C ASP A 288 -14.29 7.31 -6.82
N TYR A 289 -15.08 8.21 -7.42
CA TYR A 289 -16.43 8.57 -6.95
C TYR A 289 -17.53 8.38 -8.02
N TYR A 290 -17.14 8.07 -9.26
CA TYR A 290 -18.05 7.86 -10.36
C TYR A 290 -17.52 6.79 -11.32
N GLY A 291 -18.17 5.63 -11.30
CA GLY A 291 -17.75 4.43 -12.02
C GLY A 291 -18.59 4.10 -13.26
N ALA A 292 -19.47 4.98 -13.71
CA ALA A 292 -20.42 4.70 -14.82
C ALA A 292 -19.76 4.23 -16.13
N TYR A 293 -18.50 4.60 -16.35
CA TYR A 293 -17.73 4.18 -17.53
C TYR A 293 -17.04 2.82 -17.37
N ARG A 294 -17.11 2.21 -16.17
CA ARG A 294 -16.52 0.89 -15.87
C ARG A 294 -17.52 -0.06 -15.19
N PRO A 295 -18.72 -0.29 -15.80
CA PRO A 295 -19.73 -1.13 -15.15
C PRO A 295 -19.19 -2.54 -14.86
N GLY A 296 -19.77 -3.19 -13.85
CA GLY A 296 -19.34 -4.47 -13.31
C GLY A 296 -18.50 -4.35 -12.06
N ASP A 297 -18.11 -5.46 -11.43
CA ASP A 297 -17.39 -5.49 -10.15
C ASP A 297 -15.94 -5.04 -10.25
N ASN A 298 -15.35 -4.99 -11.46
CA ASN A 298 -14.03 -4.44 -11.79
C ASN A 298 -12.85 -5.16 -11.09
N LEU A 299 -12.79 -6.48 -11.19
CA LEU A 299 -11.67 -7.25 -10.63
C LEU A 299 -10.35 -6.93 -11.38
N PHE A 300 -9.22 -6.65 -10.72
CA PHE A 300 -8.85 -6.77 -9.30
C PHE A 300 -8.83 -5.42 -8.56
N SER A 301 -9.60 -4.44 -8.96
CA SER A 301 -9.76 -3.21 -8.19
C SER A 301 -10.15 -3.53 -6.73
N GLU A 302 -9.59 -2.78 -5.78
CA GLU A 302 -9.88 -2.87 -4.34
C GLU A 302 -9.85 -4.31 -3.80
N SER A 303 -8.84 -5.06 -4.24
CA SER A 303 -8.63 -6.48 -3.91
C SER A 303 -7.31 -6.70 -3.20
N LEU A 304 -7.29 -7.62 -2.24
CA LEU A 304 -6.06 -8.24 -1.79
C LEU A 304 -5.75 -9.43 -2.71
N VAL A 305 -4.61 -9.37 -3.39
CA VAL A 305 -4.21 -10.40 -4.35
C VAL A 305 -2.91 -11.05 -3.91
N ALA A 306 -2.87 -12.38 -3.86
CA ALA A 306 -1.67 -13.15 -3.62
C ALA A 306 -1.12 -13.71 -4.93
N VAL A 307 0.13 -13.41 -5.24
CA VAL A 307 0.82 -13.91 -6.44
C VAL A 307 2.09 -14.64 -6.06
N ASP A 308 2.54 -15.52 -6.95
CA ASP A 308 3.82 -16.21 -6.80
C ASP A 308 4.99 -15.22 -6.97
N LEU A 309 5.99 -15.29 -6.09
CA LEU A 309 7.14 -14.39 -6.08
C LEU A 309 7.95 -14.46 -7.39
N ASN A 310 8.09 -15.67 -7.97
CA ASN A 310 8.99 -15.92 -9.08
C ASN A 310 8.31 -15.74 -10.45
N THR A 311 6.98 -15.96 -10.51
CA THR A 311 6.24 -15.99 -11.78
C THR A 311 5.18 -14.91 -11.92
N GLY A 312 4.76 -14.27 -10.79
CA GLY A 312 3.64 -13.31 -10.78
C GLY A 312 2.27 -13.97 -10.98
N GLU A 313 2.20 -15.31 -11.08
CA GLU A 313 0.94 -16.03 -11.22
C GLU A 313 0.08 -15.87 -9.96
N ARG A 314 -1.22 -15.58 -10.16
CA ARG A 314 -2.18 -15.43 -9.07
C ARG A 314 -2.40 -16.76 -8.35
N LYS A 315 -2.11 -16.80 -7.05
CA LYS A 315 -2.44 -17.93 -6.17
C LYS A 315 -3.89 -17.85 -5.68
N TRP A 316 -4.28 -16.69 -5.16
CA TRP A 316 -5.63 -16.38 -4.73
C TRP A 316 -5.87 -14.86 -4.69
N HIS A 317 -7.10 -14.46 -4.50
CA HIS A 317 -7.48 -13.06 -4.25
C HIS A 317 -8.79 -12.99 -3.47
N TYR A 318 -9.04 -11.82 -2.88
CA TYR A 318 -10.34 -11.48 -2.32
C TYR A 318 -10.62 -10.01 -2.61
N GLN A 319 -11.76 -9.72 -3.24
CA GLN A 319 -12.19 -8.35 -3.50
C GLN A 319 -12.86 -7.79 -2.26
N LEU A 320 -12.37 -6.66 -1.74
CA LEU A 320 -12.82 -6.05 -0.49
C LEU A 320 -13.87 -4.95 -0.72
N VAL A 321 -14.00 -4.48 -1.96
CA VAL A 321 -15.06 -3.57 -2.41
C VAL A 321 -15.43 -3.92 -3.84
N HIS A 322 -16.70 -4.18 -4.09
CA HIS A 322 -17.22 -4.38 -5.43
C HIS A 322 -17.59 -3.03 -6.05
N HIS A 323 -17.08 -2.74 -7.25
CA HIS A 323 -17.37 -1.50 -7.95
C HIS A 323 -17.22 -0.27 -7.07
N GLY A 324 -16.02 -0.04 -6.54
CA GLY A 324 -15.77 1.04 -5.58
C GLY A 324 -16.05 2.43 -6.16
N ILE A 325 -16.82 3.23 -5.42
CA ILE A 325 -17.17 4.63 -5.73
C ILE A 325 -17.03 5.52 -4.49
N TRP A 326 -16.17 5.11 -3.55
CA TRP A 326 -15.96 5.78 -2.26
C TRP A 326 -14.48 6.10 -1.99
N ASP A 327 -13.59 5.83 -2.95
CA ASP A 327 -12.13 5.91 -2.74
C ASP A 327 -11.69 4.98 -1.58
N HIS A 328 -12.22 3.76 -1.55
CA HIS A 328 -11.90 2.75 -0.56
C HIS A 328 -10.71 1.86 -0.97
N ASP A 329 -9.68 2.46 -1.57
CA ASP A 329 -8.40 1.80 -1.84
C ASP A 329 -7.96 0.90 -0.68
N ILE A 330 -7.21 -0.15 -0.98
CA ILE A 330 -6.47 -0.87 0.05
C ILE A 330 -5.14 -0.13 0.29
N PRO A 331 -5.05 0.69 1.37
CA PRO A 331 -4.10 1.79 1.42
C PRO A 331 -2.74 1.43 2.00
N CYS A 332 -2.60 0.25 2.61
CA CYS A 332 -1.43 -0.11 3.42
C CYS A 332 -1.00 -1.55 3.24
N ALA A 333 0.21 -1.84 3.71
CA ALA A 333 0.75 -3.18 3.68
C ALA A 333 -0.15 -4.19 4.41
N PRO A 334 -0.38 -5.38 3.85
CA PRO A 334 -0.88 -6.53 4.58
C PRO A 334 0.09 -6.92 5.70
N ILE A 335 -0.42 -7.25 6.89
CA ILE A 335 0.40 -7.69 8.02
C ILE A 335 0.41 -9.22 8.02
N LEU A 336 1.60 -9.82 7.96
CA LEU A 336 1.74 -11.27 8.04
C LEU A 336 2.05 -11.69 9.47
N ALA A 337 1.34 -12.70 9.96
CA ALA A 337 1.57 -13.23 11.31
C ALA A 337 1.30 -14.74 11.37
N ASP A 338 1.99 -15.41 12.29
CA ASP A 338 1.74 -16.78 12.68
C ASP A 338 1.12 -16.78 14.08
N VAL A 339 -0.16 -17.13 14.17
CA VAL A 339 -0.95 -16.99 15.40
C VAL A 339 -1.69 -18.27 15.75
N VAL A 340 -2.00 -18.46 17.03
CA VAL A 340 -2.84 -19.57 17.48
C VAL A 340 -4.30 -19.10 17.56
N ILE A 341 -5.16 -19.65 16.71
CA ILE A 341 -6.61 -19.39 16.70
C ILE A 341 -7.31 -20.73 16.99
N ASP A 342 -8.17 -20.77 18.00
CA ASP A 342 -8.91 -21.97 18.42
C ASP A 342 -7.99 -23.20 18.64
N GLY A 343 -6.80 -22.96 19.22
CA GLY A 343 -5.79 -23.96 19.52
C GLY A 343 -4.99 -24.49 18.34
N GLN A 344 -5.15 -23.91 17.14
CA GLN A 344 -4.42 -24.28 15.94
C GLN A 344 -3.51 -23.14 15.48
N LEU A 345 -2.27 -23.47 15.15
CA LEU A 345 -1.36 -22.52 14.50
C LEU A 345 -1.89 -22.18 13.10
N ARG A 346 -2.09 -20.90 12.83
CA ARG A 346 -2.57 -20.34 11.55
C ARG A 346 -1.56 -19.35 11.00
N LYS A 347 -1.25 -19.49 9.74
CA LYS A 347 -0.53 -18.48 8.98
C LYS A 347 -1.55 -17.49 8.45
N ILE A 348 -1.58 -16.27 8.96
CA ILE A 348 -2.58 -15.27 8.57
C ILE A 348 -1.98 -14.10 7.83
N VAL A 349 -2.80 -13.47 6.99
CA VAL A 349 -2.61 -12.12 6.48
C VAL A 349 -3.76 -11.25 7.00
N ALA A 350 -3.42 -10.18 7.69
CA ALA A 350 -4.38 -9.22 8.24
C ALA A 350 -4.28 -7.90 7.45
N GLN A 351 -5.38 -7.48 6.83
CA GLN A 351 -5.46 -6.31 5.97
C GLN A 351 -6.33 -5.21 6.60
N PRO A 352 -5.71 -4.16 7.18
CA PRO A 352 -6.44 -2.95 7.56
C PRO A 352 -6.90 -2.19 6.32
N THR A 353 -8.06 -1.54 6.37
CA THR A 353 -8.66 -0.88 5.22
C THR A 353 -9.16 0.53 5.51
N LYS A 354 -9.46 1.31 4.45
CA LYS A 354 -10.07 2.63 4.55
C LYS A 354 -11.46 2.58 5.19
N GLN A 355 -12.19 1.48 5.03
CA GLN A 355 -13.48 1.24 5.66
C GLN A 355 -13.39 1.06 7.19
N ALA A 356 -12.18 1.04 7.77
CA ALA A 356 -11.92 0.65 9.15
C ALA A 356 -12.35 -0.79 9.47
N PHE A 357 -12.23 -1.67 8.50
CA PHE A 357 -12.30 -3.11 8.68
C PHE A 357 -10.90 -3.72 8.74
N LEU A 358 -10.74 -4.76 9.53
CA LEU A 358 -9.58 -5.64 9.48
C LEU A 358 -10.02 -6.97 8.89
N TYR A 359 -9.70 -7.19 7.62
CA TYR A 359 -9.94 -8.49 6.98
C TYR A 359 -8.78 -9.44 7.34
N VAL A 360 -9.11 -10.68 7.68
CA VAL A 360 -8.12 -11.67 8.07
C VAL A 360 -8.32 -12.96 7.30
N PHE A 361 -7.29 -13.37 6.57
CA PHE A 361 -7.31 -14.57 5.74
C PHE A 361 -6.22 -15.55 6.16
N ASP A 362 -6.45 -16.84 5.92
CA ASP A 362 -5.38 -17.81 5.82
C ASP A 362 -4.49 -17.43 4.63
N ARG A 363 -3.21 -17.13 4.88
CA ARG A 363 -2.36 -16.56 3.83
C ARG A 363 -1.89 -17.56 2.78
N VAL A 364 -2.12 -18.87 3.02
CA VAL A 364 -1.81 -19.94 2.06
C VAL A 364 -2.95 -20.10 1.06
N SER A 365 -4.19 -20.19 1.57
CA SER A 365 -5.38 -20.52 0.78
C SER A 365 -6.20 -19.31 0.33
N GLY A 366 -6.10 -18.17 1.05
CA GLY A 366 -6.98 -17.01 0.86
C GLY A 366 -8.35 -17.16 1.51
N GLU A 367 -8.60 -18.27 2.22
CA GLU A 367 -9.86 -18.46 2.92
C GLU A 367 -9.97 -17.50 4.11
N PRO A 368 -11.12 -16.81 4.29
CA PRO A 368 -11.34 -15.96 5.45
C PRO A 368 -11.23 -16.75 6.76
N ILE A 369 -10.49 -16.23 7.74
CA ILE A 369 -10.39 -16.84 9.07
C ILE A 369 -11.74 -16.79 9.81
N TRP A 370 -12.47 -15.70 9.65
CA TRP A 370 -13.84 -15.54 10.12
C TRP A 370 -14.74 -15.21 8.92
N PRO A 371 -16.02 -15.60 8.95
CA PRO A 371 -16.90 -15.36 7.83
C PRO A 371 -16.93 -13.88 7.39
N ILE A 372 -16.92 -13.66 6.10
CA ILE A 372 -17.20 -12.37 5.46
C ILE A 372 -18.58 -12.51 4.81
N GLU A 373 -19.49 -11.62 5.17
CA GLU A 373 -20.88 -11.64 4.71
C GLU A 373 -21.08 -10.65 3.57
N GLU A 374 -21.63 -11.12 2.45
CA GLU A 374 -22.15 -10.24 1.42
C GLU A 374 -23.46 -9.60 1.91
N ARG A 375 -23.42 -8.30 2.19
CA ARG A 375 -24.59 -7.57 2.67
C ARG A 375 -25.12 -6.65 1.58
N GLY A 376 -26.45 -6.66 1.42
CA GLY A 376 -27.14 -5.76 0.52
C GLY A 376 -26.87 -4.29 0.88
N VAL A 377 -26.58 -3.48 -0.13
CA VAL A 377 -26.34 -2.04 0.01
C VAL A 377 -27.35 -1.24 -0.79
N GLU A 378 -27.54 0.02 -0.41
CA GLU A 378 -28.41 0.93 -1.15
C GLU A 378 -27.86 1.16 -2.56
N LEU A 379 -28.75 1.09 -3.56
CA LEU A 379 -28.42 1.54 -4.91
C LEU A 379 -28.61 3.05 -4.99
N GLY A 380 -27.65 3.75 -5.60
CA GLY A 380 -27.73 5.20 -5.80
C GLY A 380 -28.60 5.59 -7.01
N ASP A 381 -28.63 6.90 -7.26
CA ASP A 381 -29.42 7.51 -8.34
C ASP A 381 -28.59 8.42 -9.26
N VAL A 382 -27.26 8.37 -9.18
CA VAL A 382 -26.37 9.15 -10.07
C VAL A 382 -26.58 8.66 -11.50
N PRO A 383 -26.87 9.55 -12.45
CA PRO A 383 -27.19 9.15 -13.82
C PRO A 383 -26.06 8.36 -14.50
N GLY A 384 -26.41 7.18 -15.03
CA GLY A 384 -25.51 6.31 -15.75
C GLY A 384 -24.65 5.40 -14.87
N GLU A 385 -24.61 5.62 -13.53
CA GLU A 385 -23.82 4.81 -12.61
C GLU A 385 -24.34 3.37 -12.53
N TRP A 386 -23.39 2.44 -12.42
CA TRP A 386 -23.65 1.04 -12.12
C TRP A 386 -23.37 0.79 -10.64
N TYR A 387 -24.20 0.03 -9.96
CA TYR A 387 -24.06 -0.25 -8.54
C TYR A 387 -23.99 -1.74 -8.28
N SER A 388 -22.99 -2.19 -7.53
CA SER A 388 -23.01 -3.55 -6.99
C SER A 388 -24.13 -3.68 -5.95
N PRO A 389 -24.93 -4.75 -5.98
CA PRO A 389 -26.05 -4.92 -5.05
C PRO A 389 -25.60 -5.28 -3.63
N THR A 390 -24.38 -5.77 -3.46
CA THR A 390 -23.81 -6.19 -2.16
C THR A 390 -22.39 -5.69 -1.98
N GLN A 391 -21.97 -5.65 -0.71
CA GLN A 391 -20.59 -5.38 -0.36
C GLN A 391 -20.14 -6.34 0.76
N PRO A 392 -18.84 -6.76 0.78
CA PRO A 392 -18.31 -7.69 1.77
C PRO A 392 -18.12 -7.03 3.13
N HIS A 393 -18.60 -7.66 4.19
CA HIS A 393 -18.47 -7.21 5.57
C HIS A 393 -17.84 -8.32 6.42
N PRO A 394 -16.64 -8.10 7.02
CA PRO A 394 -16.06 -9.07 7.93
C PRO A 394 -16.88 -9.14 9.22
N THR A 395 -17.08 -10.36 9.74
CA THR A 395 -17.81 -10.57 10.99
C THR A 395 -16.93 -10.41 12.21
N LYS A 396 -15.62 -10.60 12.04
CA LYS A 396 -14.57 -10.43 13.07
C LYS A 396 -13.25 -10.00 12.43
N PRO A 397 -12.42 -9.21 13.17
CA PRO A 397 -12.80 -8.43 14.34
C PRO A 397 -13.89 -7.41 14.03
N PRO A 398 -14.52 -6.78 15.04
CA PRO A 398 -15.49 -5.72 14.77
C PRO A 398 -14.81 -4.53 14.07
N PRO A 399 -15.55 -3.69 13.34
CA PRO A 399 -15.02 -2.44 12.81
C PRO A 399 -14.37 -1.61 13.93
N TYR A 400 -13.26 -0.95 13.62
CA TYR A 400 -12.51 -0.17 14.61
C TYR A 400 -12.73 1.34 14.48
N ASP A 401 -13.69 1.75 13.64
CA ASP A 401 -14.18 3.12 13.53
C ASP A 401 -15.68 3.12 13.13
N ARG A 402 -16.28 4.30 13.01
CA ARG A 402 -17.68 4.50 12.61
C ARG A 402 -17.94 3.90 11.22
N GLN A 403 -19.14 3.36 11.05
CA GLN A 403 -19.57 2.68 9.83
C GLN A 403 -20.75 3.40 9.19
N GLY A 404 -20.52 4.64 8.74
CA GLY A 404 -21.53 5.54 8.23
C GLY A 404 -21.86 6.67 9.19
N VAL A 405 -22.92 7.42 8.87
CA VAL A 405 -23.41 8.55 9.67
C VAL A 405 -24.92 8.45 9.84
N SER A 406 -25.37 8.59 11.08
CA SER A 406 -26.77 8.65 11.47
C SER A 406 -27.06 9.89 12.30
N GLU A 407 -28.32 10.16 12.59
CA GLU A 407 -28.66 11.25 13.51
C GLU A 407 -28.04 11.07 14.91
N GLU A 408 -27.83 9.83 15.35
CA GLU A 408 -27.25 9.53 16.66
C GLU A 408 -25.80 10.00 16.78
N ASP A 409 -25.09 10.12 15.64
CA ASP A 409 -23.69 10.56 15.57
C ASP A 409 -23.54 12.09 15.63
N LEU A 410 -24.64 12.83 15.51
CA LEU A 410 -24.59 14.29 15.51
C LEU A 410 -24.33 14.85 16.91
N ILE A 411 -23.70 16.03 16.95
CA ILE A 411 -23.35 16.73 18.19
C ILE A 411 -24.58 16.88 19.13
N ASP A 412 -24.40 16.59 20.42
CA ASP A 412 -25.47 16.60 21.42
C ASP A 412 -25.06 17.25 22.76
N PHE A 413 -23.99 18.04 22.78
CA PHE A 413 -23.46 18.69 23.99
C PHE A 413 -24.48 19.67 24.64
N THR A 414 -25.32 20.30 23.82
CA THR A 414 -26.47 21.10 24.28
C THR A 414 -27.64 20.95 23.31
N PRO A 415 -28.89 21.19 23.75
CA PRO A 415 -30.06 21.17 22.87
C PRO A 415 -29.91 22.08 21.64
N GLU A 416 -29.31 23.27 21.81
CA GLU A 416 -29.10 24.24 20.75
C GLU A 416 -28.08 23.72 19.72
N LEU A 417 -26.97 23.10 20.16
CA LEU A 417 -25.98 22.49 19.27
C LEU A 417 -26.56 21.28 18.54
N ARG A 418 -27.38 20.49 19.25
CA ARG A 418 -28.10 19.37 18.66
C ARG A 418 -29.03 19.85 17.55
N ALA A 419 -29.85 20.87 17.81
CA ALA A 419 -30.76 21.42 16.80
C ALA A 419 -29.99 21.94 15.58
N LYS A 420 -28.86 22.62 15.79
CA LYS A 420 -28.00 23.12 14.72
C LYS A 420 -27.33 21.97 13.94
N GLY A 421 -26.90 20.91 14.63
CA GLY A 421 -26.35 19.69 14.00
C GLY A 421 -27.39 19.04 13.08
N ILE A 422 -28.62 18.88 13.53
CA ILE A 422 -29.74 18.34 12.73
C ILE A 422 -30.02 19.23 11.50
N GLU A 423 -30.09 20.56 11.72
CA GLU A 423 -30.30 21.52 10.62
C GLU A 423 -29.22 21.36 9.53
N VAL A 424 -27.95 21.33 9.90
CA VAL A 424 -26.85 21.18 8.94
C VAL A 424 -26.90 19.80 8.25
N ALA A 425 -27.12 18.74 9.01
CA ALA A 425 -27.17 17.39 8.47
C ALA A 425 -28.35 17.17 7.53
N SER A 426 -29.47 17.89 7.71
CA SER A 426 -30.65 17.78 6.84
C SER A 426 -30.40 18.17 5.38
N TRP A 427 -29.31 18.89 5.10
CA TRP A 427 -28.86 19.19 3.72
C TRP A 427 -28.07 18.06 3.08
N HIS A 428 -27.87 16.95 3.78
CA HIS A 428 -27.03 15.84 3.34
C HIS A 428 -27.81 14.52 3.42
N LYS A 429 -27.39 13.58 2.60
CA LYS A 429 -27.80 12.18 2.75
C LYS A 429 -26.98 11.56 3.87
N MET A 430 -27.63 10.85 4.77
CA MET A 430 -26.97 10.04 5.81
C MET A 430 -27.31 8.56 5.59
N GLY A 431 -26.43 7.67 6.03
CA GLY A 431 -26.66 6.24 5.96
C GLY A 431 -25.45 5.43 6.44
N PRO A 432 -25.54 4.11 6.41
CA PRO A 432 -24.45 3.21 6.76
C PRO A 432 -23.29 3.35 5.78
N ILE A 433 -22.17 2.68 6.11
CA ILE A 433 -21.04 2.56 5.18
C ILE A 433 -21.54 2.01 3.83
N PHE A 434 -20.90 2.43 2.73
CA PHE A 434 -21.32 2.13 1.35
C PHE A 434 -22.64 2.81 0.92
N THR A 435 -23.14 3.81 1.64
CA THR A 435 -24.17 4.70 1.10
C THR A 435 -23.60 5.47 -0.10
N PRO A 436 -24.23 5.38 -1.29
CA PRO A 436 -23.66 5.95 -2.52
C PRO A 436 -23.54 7.48 -2.47
N PRO A 437 -22.56 8.07 -3.19
CA PRO A 437 -22.54 9.47 -3.49
C PRO A 437 -23.83 9.93 -4.19
N VAL A 438 -24.13 11.21 -4.09
CA VAL A 438 -25.28 11.85 -4.79
C VAL A 438 -24.75 12.91 -5.74
N VAL A 439 -25.57 13.27 -6.74
CA VAL A 439 -25.32 14.51 -7.50
C VAL A 439 -25.62 15.70 -6.59
N SER A 440 -24.62 16.55 -6.35
CA SER A 440 -24.80 17.75 -5.51
C SER A 440 -25.83 18.71 -6.09
N SER A 441 -26.74 19.18 -5.26
CA SER A 441 -27.75 20.19 -5.62
C SER A 441 -27.80 21.30 -4.60
N ILE A 442 -28.01 22.54 -5.06
CA ILE A 442 -28.18 23.69 -4.17
C ILE A 442 -29.45 23.60 -3.32
N ASP A 443 -30.44 22.85 -3.81
CA ASP A 443 -31.68 22.58 -3.09
C ASP A 443 -31.60 21.32 -2.22
N GLY A 444 -30.39 20.71 -2.14
CA GLY A 444 -30.10 19.47 -1.43
C GLY A 444 -30.46 18.19 -2.22
N PRO A 445 -29.82 17.06 -1.90
CA PRO A 445 -28.71 16.94 -0.97
C PRO A 445 -27.42 17.58 -1.50
N LEU A 446 -26.62 18.16 -0.60
CA LEU A 446 -25.30 18.70 -0.95
C LEU A 446 -24.27 17.58 -1.17
N GLY A 447 -24.45 16.46 -0.51
CA GLY A 447 -23.61 15.27 -0.60
C GLY A 447 -24.07 14.19 0.37
N THR A 448 -23.46 13.03 0.31
CA THR A 448 -23.60 11.95 1.28
C THR A 448 -22.57 12.11 2.38
N LEU A 449 -23.01 12.12 3.65
CA LEU A 449 -22.09 12.11 4.79
C LEU A 449 -21.47 10.71 4.90
N MET A 450 -20.17 10.65 4.79
CA MET A 450 -19.38 9.42 4.76
C MET A 450 -18.47 9.35 5.97
N ALA A 451 -18.54 8.26 6.72
CA ALA A 451 -17.61 7.90 7.82
C ALA A 451 -17.28 6.39 7.76
N PRO A 452 -15.99 6.01 7.78
CA PRO A 452 -14.83 6.90 7.68
C PRO A 452 -14.85 7.74 6.40
N ALA A 453 -14.23 8.91 6.43
CA ALA A 453 -14.11 9.79 5.26
C ALA A 453 -13.29 9.13 4.13
N THR A 454 -13.19 9.78 2.96
CA THR A 454 -12.41 9.28 1.80
C THR A 454 -10.93 9.01 2.10
N GLY A 455 -10.35 9.71 3.09
CA GLY A 455 -9.02 9.39 3.62
C GLY A 455 -8.96 8.07 4.39
N GLY A 456 -10.10 7.51 4.74
CA GLY A 456 -10.27 6.24 5.43
C GLY A 456 -10.02 6.30 6.94
N GLY A 457 -10.47 5.28 7.64
CA GLY A 457 -10.08 4.98 9.01
C GLY A 457 -8.58 4.68 9.05
N THR A 458 -8.13 3.65 8.36
CA THR A 458 -6.69 3.42 8.12
C THR A 458 -6.28 3.96 6.75
N ASN A 459 -5.07 4.52 6.68
CA ASN A 459 -4.44 4.91 5.42
C ASN A 459 -3.02 4.33 5.36
N TRP A 460 -2.15 4.82 4.46
CA TRP A 460 -0.82 4.28 4.17
C TRP A 460 0.09 3.97 5.39
N PRO A 461 -0.01 4.64 6.55
CA PRO A 461 0.75 4.21 7.72
C PRO A 461 0.43 2.77 8.14
N GLY A 462 -0.79 2.29 7.90
CA GLY A 462 -1.18 0.90 8.18
C GLY A 462 -1.20 0.57 9.66
N GLY A 463 -0.76 -0.67 9.98
CA GLY A 463 -0.71 -1.18 11.34
C GLY A 463 0.64 -1.78 11.68
N ALA A 464 0.72 -2.38 12.86
CA ALA A 464 1.86 -3.14 13.36
C ALA A 464 1.38 -4.41 14.07
N TYR A 465 2.25 -5.39 14.19
CA TYR A 465 1.98 -6.64 14.92
C TYR A 465 3.08 -6.88 15.94
N ASP A 466 2.67 -7.11 17.18
CA ASP A 466 3.54 -7.53 18.28
C ASP A 466 3.48 -9.07 18.41
N PRO A 467 4.55 -9.77 18.02
CA PRO A 467 4.58 -11.23 18.08
C PRO A 467 4.69 -11.78 19.53
N GLU A 468 5.13 -10.98 20.50
CA GLU A 468 5.24 -11.42 21.90
C GLU A 468 3.86 -11.52 22.56
N ASN A 469 2.97 -10.57 22.26
CA ASN A 469 1.64 -10.49 22.85
C ASN A 469 0.53 -10.91 21.89
N ASN A 470 0.86 -11.24 20.64
CA ASN A 470 -0.11 -11.53 19.56
C ASN A 470 -1.14 -10.40 19.35
N MET A 471 -0.67 -9.17 19.37
CA MET A 471 -1.50 -7.97 19.23
C MET A 471 -1.27 -7.28 17.89
N VAL A 472 -2.36 -6.96 17.20
CA VAL A 472 -2.33 -6.10 16.02
C VAL A 472 -2.76 -4.68 16.43
N TYR A 473 -1.95 -3.71 16.09
CA TYR A 473 -2.23 -2.29 16.30
C TYR A 473 -2.56 -1.65 14.95
N VAL A 474 -3.69 -0.98 14.86
CA VAL A 474 -4.10 -0.24 13.66
C VAL A 474 -4.33 1.23 13.99
N VAL A 475 -3.92 2.11 13.09
CA VAL A 475 -4.22 3.54 13.21
C VAL A 475 -5.60 3.79 12.62
N SER A 476 -6.45 4.52 13.33
CA SER A 476 -7.72 5.01 12.80
C SER A 476 -7.83 6.53 12.88
N ASN A 477 -8.36 7.13 11.82
CA ASN A 477 -8.69 8.55 11.74
C ASN A 477 -10.20 8.71 11.62
N SER A 478 -10.85 9.00 12.75
CA SER A 478 -12.30 9.27 12.81
C SER A 478 -12.61 10.64 12.21
N SER A 479 -12.96 10.66 10.94
CA SER A 479 -13.35 11.86 10.22
C SER A 479 -14.60 11.63 9.37
N VAL A 480 -15.34 12.71 9.11
CA VAL A 480 -16.53 12.72 8.26
C VAL A 480 -16.30 13.65 7.08
N THR A 481 -16.68 13.22 5.89
CA THR A 481 -16.69 14.06 4.69
C THR A 481 -18.08 14.07 4.06
N SER A 482 -18.39 15.12 3.30
CA SER A 482 -19.55 15.17 2.43
C SER A 482 -19.09 14.79 1.02
N LEU A 483 -19.51 13.62 0.54
CA LEU A 483 -19.14 13.07 -0.76
C LEU A 483 -20.26 13.29 -1.76
N ALA A 484 -19.95 13.96 -2.87
CA ALA A 484 -20.88 14.21 -3.96
C ALA A 484 -20.15 14.24 -5.29
N VAL A 485 -20.89 14.00 -6.36
CA VAL A 485 -20.43 14.21 -7.73
C VAL A 485 -21.07 15.47 -8.32
N VAL A 486 -20.33 16.15 -9.17
CA VAL A 486 -20.77 17.33 -9.91
C VAL A 486 -20.33 17.22 -11.36
N PRO A 487 -21.09 17.75 -12.32
CA PRO A 487 -20.62 17.81 -13.70
C PRO A 487 -19.32 18.62 -13.79
N PRO A 488 -18.33 18.18 -14.56
CA PRO A 488 -17.10 18.94 -14.78
C PRO A 488 -17.37 20.23 -15.56
N TYR A 489 -16.48 21.21 -15.42
CA TYR A 489 -16.54 22.36 -16.34
C TYR A 489 -16.26 21.92 -17.77
N PRO A 490 -16.83 22.61 -18.78
CA PRO A 490 -16.62 22.29 -20.19
C PRO A 490 -15.13 22.17 -20.55
N GLY A 491 -14.73 21.01 -21.08
CA GLY A 491 -13.33 20.71 -21.46
C GLY A 491 -12.41 20.26 -20.33
N GLN A 492 -12.90 20.12 -19.10
CA GLN A 492 -12.13 19.66 -17.96
C GLN A 492 -12.00 18.12 -17.93
N SER A 493 -13.05 17.43 -18.32
CA SER A 493 -13.10 15.96 -18.37
C SER A 493 -14.01 15.51 -19.52
N ASP A 494 -13.82 14.27 -19.98
CA ASP A 494 -14.75 13.55 -20.86
C ASP A 494 -15.77 12.71 -20.08
N MET A 495 -15.71 12.72 -18.75
CA MET A 495 -16.67 12.05 -17.88
C MET A 495 -17.87 12.97 -17.61
N ALA A 496 -19.04 12.37 -17.28
CA ALA A 496 -20.25 13.13 -16.99
C ALA A 496 -20.24 13.77 -15.58
N TYR A 497 -19.52 13.15 -14.65
CA TYR A 497 -19.37 13.58 -13.27
C TYR A 497 -17.95 13.32 -12.78
#